data_ccf919c1d7b6062af383778a3abc3eae
#
_entry.id   ccf919c1d7b6062af383778a3abc3eae
#
_cell.length_a   1.000
_cell.length_b   1.000
_cell.length_c   1.000
_cell.angle_alpha   90.00
_cell.angle_beta   90.00
_cell.angle_gamma   90.00
#
_symmetry.space_group_name_H-M   'P 1'
#
loop_
_entity.id
_entity.type
_entity.pdbx_description
1 polymer ?
#
loop_
_entity_poly.entity_id
_entity_poly.type
_entity_poly.pdbx_seq_one_letter_code
_entity_poly.pdbx_strand_id
1 'polypeptide(L)'
;MEYRTLGKNGPRVSVLGFGCGAIGGLLVKGNEAEQKRTVARALEAGITYFDTAPAYGNGRSEEAIGPILRELRADVVLGTKFRLDQEQVPNAAAAIREQLEASLKRLGQP
;
A
#
# COMPACT_ATOMS: atom_id res chain seq x y z
N MET A 1 -6.24 19.95 1.14
CA MET A 1 -6.33 18.63 1.82
C MET A 1 -6.20 18.82 3.33
N GLU A 2 -7.04 18.20 4.11
CA GLU A 2 -6.94 18.13 5.57
C GLU A 2 -6.09 16.93 5.98
N TYR A 3 -5.34 17.05 7.10
CA TYR A 3 -4.45 15.99 7.61
C TYR A 3 -4.73 15.72 9.07
N ARG A 4 -4.59 14.44 9.48
CA ARG A 4 -4.76 14.01 10.86
C ARG A 4 -3.69 13.00 11.27
N THR A 5 -3.39 12.97 12.56
CA THR A 5 -2.50 11.97 13.14
C THR A 5 -3.26 10.68 13.40
N LEU A 6 -2.72 9.54 12.98
CA LEU A 6 -3.27 8.22 13.28
C LEU A 6 -2.97 7.86 14.74
N GLY A 7 -4.03 7.86 15.57
CA GLY A 7 -3.89 7.65 17.01
C GLY A 7 -3.15 8.80 17.71
N LYS A 8 -2.54 8.51 18.86
CA LYS A 8 -1.86 9.53 19.68
C LYS A 8 -0.50 9.95 19.13
N ASN A 9 0.28 8.97 18.63
CA ASN A 9 1.69 9.15 18.26
C ASN A 9 2.02 8.57 16.87
N GLY A 10 1.01 8.30 16.07
CA GLY A 10 1.19 7.74 14.73
C GLY A 10 1.59 8.78 13.69
N PRO A 11 1.77 8.38 12.44
CA PRO A 11 2.09 9.29 11.36
C PRO A 11 0.93 10.25 11.06
N ARG A 12 1.28 11.41 10.54
CA ARG A 12 0.31 12.37 10.03
C ARG A 12 -0.04 12.03 8.59
N VAL A 13 -1.32 11.83 8.33
CA VAL A 13 -1.82 11.41 7.01
C VAL A 13 -2.95 12.30 6.52
N SER A 14 -3.19 12.32 5.22
CA SER A 14 -4.38 12.97 4.64
C SER A 14 -5.66 12.27 5.10
N VAL A 15 -6.73 13.05 5.31
CA VAL A 15 -8.04 12.49 5.70
C VAL A 15 -8.67 11.62 4.61
N LEU A 16 -8.27 11.85 3.35
CA LEU A 16 -8.60 11.01 2.21
C LEU A 16 -7.41 10.10 1.91
N GLY A 17 -7.63 8.79 1.90
CA GLY A 17 -6.64 7.80 1.49
C GLY A 17 -6.87 7.31 0.06
N PHE A 18 -5.82 6.77 -0.57
CA PHE A 18 -5.88 6.14 -1.88
C PHE A 18 -5.95 4.62 -1.71
N GLY A 19 -7.11 4.03 -2.05
CA GLY A 19 -7.30 2.58 -2.03
C GLY A 19 -6.73 1.92 -3.28
N CYS A 20 -5.83 0.98 -3.09
CA CYS A 20 -5.15 0.22 -4.16
C CYS A 20 -5.84 -1.12 -4.47
N GLY A 21 -7.07 -1.32 -3.98
CA GLY A 21 -7.79 -2.59 -4.08
C GLY A 21 -8.38 -2.89 -5.45
N ALA A 22 -8.93 -4.11 -5.56
CA ALA A 22 -9.46 -4.63 -6.82
C ALA A 22 -10.79 -3.99 -7.27
N ILE A 23 -11.53 -3.32 -6.36
CA ILE A 23 -12.85 -2.75 -6.68
C ILE A 23 -12.72 -1.64 -7.72
N GLY A 24 -11.77 -0.74 -7.62
CA GLY A 24 -11.45 0.22 -8.69
C GLY A 24 -10.59 -0.37 -9.81
N GLY A 25 -9.90 -1.45 -9.53
CA GLY A 25 -9.14 -2.26 -10.48
C GLY A 25 -7.85 -1.64 -11.02
N LEU A 26 -7.62 -0.36 -10.84
CA LEU A 26 -6.52 0.36 -11.47
C LEU A 26 -5.14 -0.28 -11.22
N LEU A 27 -4.77 -0.51 -9.94
CA LEU A 27 -3.46 -1.08 -9.60
C LEU A 27 -3.37 -2.61 -9.75
N VAL A 28 -4.47 -3.24 -10.10
CA VAL A 28 -4.54 -4.68 -10.36
C VAL A 28 -4.62 -4.99 -11.86
N LYS A 29 -5.37 -4.18 -12.61
CA LYS A 29 -5.71 -4.44 -14.03
C LYS A 29 -5.32 -3.30 -14.98
N GLY A 30 -5.05 -2.09 -14.47
CA GLY A 30 -4.70 -0.94 -15.27
C GLY A 30 -3.32 -1.08 -15.93
N ASN A 31 -3.09 -0.29 -16.99
CA ASN A 31 -1.76 -0.18 -17.57
C ASN A 31 -0.86 0.74 -16.73
N GLU A 32 0.43 0.54 -16.83
CA GLU A 32 1.44 1.24 -16.03
C GLU A 32 1.38 2.77 -16.18
N ALA A 33 1.18 3.28 -17.39
CA ALA A 33 1.10 4.72 -17.64
C ALA A 33 -0.12 5.36 -16.96
N GLU A 34 -1.26 4.69 -16.99
CA GLU A 34 -2.48 5.15 -16.32
C GLU A 34 -2.34 5.08 -14.79
N GLN A 35 -1.79 3.99 -14.28
CA GLN A 35 -1.49 3.83 -12.85
C GLN A 35 -0.61 4.97 -12.36
N LYS A 36 0.49 5.26 -13.05
CA LYS A 36 1.43 6.32 -12.69
C LYS A 36 0.78 7.71 -12.74
N ARG A 37 0.02 8.04 -13.80
CA ARG A 37 -0.69 9.32 -13.91
C ARG A 37 -1.68 9.52 -12.77
N THR A 38 -2.44 8.48 -12.42
CA THR A 38 -3.45 8.55 -11.37
C THR A 38 -2.82 8.71 -10.00
N VAL A 39 -1.75 7.97 -9.71
CA VAL A 39 -1.00 8.12 -8.45
C VAL A 39 -0.37 9.51 -8.37
N ALA A 40 0.25 9.99 -9.43
CA ALA A 40 0.82 11.36 -9.47
C ALA A 40 -0.27 12.41 -9.19
N ARG A 41 -1.44 12.29 -9.78
CA ARG A 41 -2.56 13.19 -9.54
C ARG A 41 -3.06 13.13 -8.10
N ALA A 42 -3.08 11.95 -7.48
CA ALA A 42 -3.42 11.78 -6.07
C ALA A 42 -2.43 12.50 -5.16
N LEU A 43 -1.13 12.36 -5.42
CA LEU A 43 -0.07 13.06 -4.68
C LEU A 43 -0.18 14.60 -4.83
N GLU A 44 -0.42 15.10 -6.05
CA GLU A 44 -0.67 16.53 -6.31
C GLU A 44 -1.89 17.06 -5.55
N ALA A 45 -2.92 16.24 -5.37
CA ALA A 45 -4.11 16.56 -4.58
C ALA A 45 -3.85 16.54 -3.06
N GLY A 46 -2.65 16.13 -2.63
CA GLY A 46 -2.24 16.08 -1.23
C GLY A 46 -2.58 14.78 -0.51
N ILE A 47 -2.88 13.70 -1.23
CA ILE A 47 -3.07 12.38 -0.63
C ILE A 47 -1.71 11.83 -0.20
N THR A 48 -1.60 11.47 1.09
CA THR A 48 -0.37 10.93 1.69
C THR A 48 -0.54 9.56 2.35
N TYR A 49 -1.72 8.95 2.23
CA TYR A 49 -1.98 7.60 2.71
C TYR A 49 -2.45 6.70 1.58
N PHE A 50 -1.73 5.61 1.36
CA PHE A 50 -2.05 4.59 0.36
C PHE A 50 -2.29 3.25 1.05
N ASP A 51 -3.39 2.58 0.69
CA ASP A 51 -3.79 1.30 1.31
C ASP A 51 -3.77 0.19 0.27
N THR A 52 -2.87 -0.78 0.46
CA THR A 52 -2.76 -1.97 -0.38
C THR A 52 -2.86 -3.26 0.45
N ALA A 53 -2.74 -4.41 -0.18
CA ALA A 53 -2.69 -5.72 0.47
C ALA A 53 -2.06 -6.77 -0.45
N PRO A 54 -1.46 -7.84 0.10
CA PRO A 54 -0.99 -8.99 -0.69
C PRO A 54 -2.10 -9.65 -1.51
N ALA A 55 -3.34 -9.66 -0.97
CA ALA A 55 -4.49 -10.25 -1.65
C ALA A 55 -5.01 -9.43 -2.84
N TYR A 56 -4.62 -8.16 -2.96
CA TYR A 56 -5.08 -7.31 -4.07
C TYR A 56 -4.38 -7.68 -5.37
N GLY A 57 -5.10 -8.42 -6.21
CA GLY A 57 -4.54 -8.97 -7.43
C GLY A 57 -3.44 -10.00 -7.22
N ASN A 58 -3.42 -10.67 -6.06
CA ASN A 58 -2.39 -11.64 -5.70
C ASN A 58 -0.96 -11.08 -5.84
N GLY A 59 -0.71 -9.97 -5.17
CA GLY A 59 0.56 -9.25 -5.15
C GLY A 59 0.70 -8.13 -6.21
N ARG A 60 -0.16 -8.09 -7.23
CA ARG A 60 -0.05 -7.12 -8.34
C ARG A 60 -0.16 -5.68 -7.88
N SER A 61 -1.04 -5.39 -6.92
CA SER A 61 -1.19 -4.05 -6.38
C SER A 61 0.08 -3.56 -5.68
N GLU A 62 0.70 -4.40 -4.85
CA GLU A 62 1.98 -4.07 -4.20
C GLU A 62 3.11 -3.90 -5.23
N GLU A 63 3.18 -4.78 -6.23
CA GLU A 63 4.17 -4.72 -7.31
C GLU A 63 4.02 -3.48 -8.20
N ALA A 64 2.79 -2.97 -8.36
CA ALA A 64 2.51 -1.77 -9.13
C ALA A 64 2.82 -0.50 -8.33
N ILE A 65 2.28 -0.37 -7.10
CA ILE A 65 2.37 0.88 -6.35
C ILE A 65 3.79 1.18 -5.84
N GLY A 66 4.55 0.18 -5.44
CA GLY A 66 5.89 0.36 -4.89
C GLY A 66 6.85 1.11 -5.84
N PRO A 67 7.07 0.61 -7.07
CA PRO A 67 7.89 1.29 -8.07
C PRO A 67 7.41 2.70 -8.41
N ILE A 68 6.10 2.90 -8.54
CA ILE A 68 5.51 4.21 -8.87
C ILE A 68 5.83 5.23 -7.79
N LEU A 69 5.59 4.90 -6.51
CA LEU A 69 5.88 5.80 -5.39
C LEU A 69 7.36 6.15 -5.30
N ARG A 70 8.24 5.17 -5.55
CA ARG A 70 9.69 5.38 -5.57
C ARG A 70 10.11 6.30 -6.71
N GLU A 71 9.62 6.07 -7.93
CA GLU A 71 9.92 6.90 -9.10
C GLU A 71 9.47 8.35 -8.90
N LEU A 72 8.29 8.54 -8.30
CA LEU A 72 7.75 9.85 -7.97
C LEU A 72 8.38 10.46 -6.70
N ARG A 73 9.30 9.75 -6.03
CA ARG A 73 9.92 10.18 -4.76
C ARG A 73 8.88 10.61 -3.73
N ALA A 74 7.78 9.87 -3.65
CA ALA A 74 6.64 10.21 -2.82
C ALA A 74 6.95 9.98 -1.33
N ASP A 75 6.73 11.00 -0.52
CA ASP A 75 6.76 10.91 0.95
C ASP A 75 5.34 10.62 1.44
N VAL A 76 5.05 9.33 1.61
CA VAL A 76 3.71 8.84 1.96
C VAL A 76 3.76 7.75 3.00
N VAL A 77 2.64 7.54 3.68
CA VAL A 77 2.41 6.37 4.51
C VAL A 77 1.74 5.30 3.66
N LEU A 78 2.37 4.15 3.57
CA LEU A 78 1.89 3.00 2.80
C LEU A 78 1.45 1.89 3.76
N GLY A 79 0.15 1.62 3.80
CA GLY A 79 -0.43 0.53 4.55
C GLY A 79 -0.54 -0.73 3.70
N THR A 80 -0.11 -1.88 4.24
CA THR A 80 -0.40 -3.20 3.70
C THR A 80 -0.93 -4.11 4.80
N LYS A 81 -1.21 -5.37 4.49
CA LYS A 81 -1.96 -6.25 5.38
C LYS A 81 -1.28 -7.62 5.48
N PHE A 82 -1.66 -8.36 6.51
CA PHE A 82 -1.38 -9.80 6.62
C PHE A 82 -2.67 -10.56 6.91
N ARG A 83 -2.66 -11.86 6.69
CA ARG A 83 -3.74 -12.76 7.06
C ARG A 83 -3.16 -14.00 7.72
N LEU A 84 -3.75 -14.42 8.83
CA LEU A 84 -3.39 -15.66 9.51
C LEU A 84 -4.52 -16.69 9.35
N ASP A 85 -4.16 -17.89 8.96
CA ASP A 85 -5.02 -19.05 9.06
C ASP A 85 -4.93 -19.67 10.47
N GLN A 86 -5.90 -20.48 10.86
CA GLN A 86 -5.94 -21.10 12.18
C GLN A 86 -4.67 -21.91 12.50
N GLU A 87 -4.10 -22.58 11.50
CA GLU A 87 -2.86 -23.36 11.62
C GLU A 87 -1.64 -22.49 11.91
N GLN A 88 -1.65 -21.23 11.49
CA GLN A 88 -0.56 -20.26 11.67
C GLN A 88 -0.62 -19.56 13.04
N VAL A 89 -1.76 -19.55 13.71
CA VAL A 89 -1.96 -18.84 14.98
C VAL A 89 -0.93 -19.23 16.05
N PRO A 90 -0.56 -20.52 16.25
CA PRO A 90 0.46 -20.89 17.23
C PRO A 90 1.86 -20.27 16.97
N ASN A 91 2.15 -19.96 15.69
CA ASN A 91 3.41 -19.33 15.24
C ASN A 91 3.15 -17.98 14.55
N ALA A 92 2.20 -17.21 15.05
CA ALA A 92 1.74 -15.97 14.43
C ALA A 92 2.87 -14.98 14.14
N ALA A 93 3.80 -14.80 15.07
CA ALA A 93 4.90 -13.87 14.90
C ALA A 93 5.80 -14.22 13.69
N ALA A 94 6.10 -15.49 13.49
CA ALA A 94 6.90 -15.96 12.35
C ALA A 94 6.11 -15.79 11.04
N ALA A 95 4.83 -16.17 11.01
CA ALA A 95 3.98 -16.05 9.83
C ALA A 95 3.78 -14.58 9.41
N ILE A 96 3.56 -13.67 10.36
CA ILE A 96 3.44 -12.22 10.10
C ILE A 96 4.75 -11.67 9.53
N ARG A 97 5.89 -12.06 10.11
CA ARG A 97 7.21 -11.61 9.62
C ARG A 97 7.45 -12.05 8.19
N GLU A 98 7.21 -13.31 7.86
CA GLU A 98 7.36 -13.85 6.51
C GLU A 98 6.48 -13.09 5.50
N GLN A 99 5.21 -12.86 5.84
CA GLN A 99 4.30 -12.10 4.98
C GLN A 99 4.74 -10.64 4.81
N LEU A 100 5.22 -10.00 5.89
CA LEU A 100 5.74 -8.64 5.83
C LEU A 100 6.98 -8.55 4.92
N GLU A 101 7.93 -9.45 5.08
CA GLU A 101 9.14 -9.50 4.24
C GLU A 101 8.79 -9.68 2.76
N ALA A 102 7.82 -10.54 2.45
CA ALA A 102 7.32 -10.72 1.09
C ALA A 102 6.66 -9.45 0.53
N SER A 103 5.87 -8.75 1.34
CA SER A 103 5.26 -7.46 0.96
C SER A 103 6.31 -6.38 0.73
N LEU A 104 7.30 -6.25 1.64
CA LEU A 104 8.39 -5.28 1.50
C LEU A 104 9.19 -5.51 0.21
N LYS A 105 9.42 -6.77 -0.15
CA LYS A 105 10.08 -7.12 -1.41
C LYS A 105 9.27 -6.67 -2.62
N ARG A 106 7.95 -6.94 -2.67
CA ARG A 106 7.08 -6.50 -3.77
C ARG A 106 7.00 -4.98 -3.85
N LEU A 107 6.90 -4.31 -2.72
CA LEU A 107 6.86 -2.86 -2.61
C LEU A 107 8.22 -2.19 -2.89
N GLY A 108 9.32 -2.96 -2.90
CA GLY A 108 10.67 -2.42 -3.01
C GLY A 108 11.06 -1.53 -1.84
N GLN A 109 10.56 -1.83 -0.66
CA GLN A 109 10.90 -1.17 0.59
C GLN A 109 11.94 -2.00 1.36
N PRO A 110 12.80 -1.33 2.16
CA PRO A 110 13.78 -2.03 3.00
C PRO A 110 13.11 -2.78 4.16
#